data_2d45a02b6a38a99acddc659527fef6c3
#
_entry.id   2d45a02b6a38a99acddc659527fef6c3
#
_cell.length_a   1.000
_cell.length_b   1.000
_cell.length_c   1.000
_cell.angle_alpha   90.00
_cell.angle_beta   90.00
_cell.angle_gamma   90.00
#
_symmetry.space_group_name_H-M   'P 1'
#
loop_
_entity.id
_entity.type
_entity.pdbx_description
1 polymer ?
#
loop_
_entity_poly.entity_id
_entity_poly.type
_entity_poly.pdbx_seq_one_letter_code
_entity_poly.pdbx_strand_id
1 'polypeptide(L)'
;MVCKKFMLDLINSIYAYVFIFMLFMVFKIPAKYFLAILAHLLLVFLTNGVLFPAEYMPDQFRYIHSASSIRDSGFDLSAYIDFDENRALNVSNAGLFFSLFPIPFLDSIYSISVINFMLFSLVFIYLYKKRVLTGYSIWLYLLFPSLALYSAIASRDILVFVVMIISFYQAYRGNTIISIILATPLLLIKAQNFIIYLVSLMAYLVLKKYHHKQFLQFILMLGFAFSCLVFLLTFIQIDALNIVRMNMFLEDGGIVSEYNPLNSWQDVFRYGFTGIFYTFLYPLPWEVNGPLQLIQFFENIIIFVIIVWLSKRLIKLDNDVKYLLFSYLISHAAIYGLVISNYGTLARYKFSFILIFLLFAIKLLYDEALKLNHRGNF
;
A
#
# COMPACT_ATOMS: atom_id res chain seq x y z
N MET A 1 15.52 32.73 -5.71
CA MET A 1 14.74 31.81 -4.86
C MET A 1 14.76 30.36 -5.40
N VAL A 2 14.51 30.13 -6.69
CA VAL A 2 14.53 28.79 -7.33
C VAL A 2 15.86 28.06 -7.18
N CYS A 3 17.00 28.73 -7.43
CA CYS A 3 18.32 28.12 -7.34
C CYS A 3 18.65 27.63 -5.91
N LYS A 4 18.23 28.35 -4.86
CA LYS A 4 18.44 27.96 -3.47
C LYS A 4 17.64 26.68 -3.13
N LYS A 5 16.36 26.58 -3.55
CA LYS A 5 15.54 25.37 -3.34
C LYS A 5 16.15 24.15 -4.02
N PHE A 6 16.54 24.28 -5.28
CA PHE A 6 17.18 23.18 -6.01
C PHE A 6 18.46 22.68 -5.32
N MET A 7 19.27 23.59 -4.78
CA MET A 7 20.49 23.22 -4.04
C MET A 7 20.16 22.43 -2.76
N LEU A 8 19.10 22.80 -2.01
CA LEU A 8 18.67 22.08 -0.82
C LEU A 8 18.16 20.66 -1.15
N ASP A 9 17.40 20.53 -2.23
CA ASP A 9 16.90 19.24 -2.71
C ASP A 9 18.07 18.33 -3.15
N LEU A 10 19.10 18.89 -3.79
CA LEU A 10 20.30 18.16 -4.16
C LEU A 10 21.06 17.67 -2.91
N ILE A 11 21.17 18.49 -1.86
CA ILE A 11 21.82 18.09 -0.59
C ILE A 11 21.04 16.93 0.04
N ASN A 12 19.70 17.00 0.09
CA ASN A 12 18.87 15.92 0.60
C ASN A 12 19.10 14.62 -0.19
N SER A 13 19.22 14.71 -1.51
CA SER A 13 19.42 13.55 -2.38
C SER A 13 20.82 12.94 -2.19
N ILE A 14 21.86 13.76 -2.04
CA ILE A 14 23.22 13.29 -1.71
C ILE A 14 23.21 12.62 -0.34
N TYR A 15 22.55 13.21 0.64
CA TYR A 15 22.41 12.62 1.98
C TYR A 15 21.74 11.23 1.90
N ALA A 16 20.59 11.13 1.22
CA ALA A 16 19.89 9.88 1.04
C ALA A 16 20.73 8.83 0.30
N TYR A 17 21.44 9.24 -0.76
CA TYR A 17 22.37 8.39 -1.49
C TYR A 17 23.46 7.80 -0.58
N VAL A 18 24.17 8.68 0.15
CA VAL A 18 25.25 8.26 1.05
C VAL A 18 24.71 7.33 2.14
N PHE A 19 23.58 7.69 2.75
CA PHE A 19 22.95 6.88 3.78
C PHE A 19 22.60 5.46 3.27
N ILE A 20 21.92 5.35 2.11
CA ILE A 20 21.56 4.06 1.53
C ILE A 20 22.79 3.28 1.07
N PHE A 21 23.78 3.95 0.48
CA PHE A 21 25.05 3.32 0.11
C PHE A 21 25.74 2.67 1.31
N MET A 22 25.86 3.43 2.42
CA MET A 22 26.43 2.88 3.67
C MET A 22 25.68 1.65 4.16
N LEU A 23 24.35 1.67 4.12
CA LEU A 23 23.55 0.50 4.50
C LEU A 23 23.79 -0.71 3.57
N PHE A 24 23.93 -0.49 2.26
CA PHE A 24 24.25 -1.56 1.32
C PHE A 24 25.61 -2.20 1.62
N MET A 25 26.62 -1.37 1.96
CA MET A 25 27.93 -1.86 2.36
C MET A 25 27.89 -2.64 3.67
N VAL A 26 27.25 -2.08 4.71
CA VAL A 26 27.09 -2.74 6.02
C VAL A 26 26.38 -4.08 5.90
N PHE A 27 25.32 -4.14 5.13
CA PHE A 27 24.51 -5.36 4.95
C PHE A 27 25.01 -6.26 3.84
N LYS A 28 26.10 -5.92 3.15
CA LYS A 28 26.72 -6.70 2.06
C LYS A 28 25.70 -7.07 0.97
N ILE A 29 24.91 -6.08 0.51
CA ILE A 29 23.94 -6.28 -0.55
C ILE A 29 24.62 -6.08 -1.91
N PRO A 30 24.36 -6.94 -2.92
CA PRO A 30 25.02 -6.84 -4.23
C PRO A 30 24.81 -5.49 -4.91
N ALA A 31 25.89 -4.92 -5.48
CA ALA A 31 25.92 -3.60 -6.11
C ALA A 31 24.87 -3.42 -7.24
N LYS A 32 24.53 -4.51 -7.97
CA LYS A 32 23.51 -4.47 -9.02
C LYS A 32 22.13 -4.00 -8.52
N TYR A 33 21.78 -4.32 -7.27
CA TYR A 33 20.52 -3.87 -6.67
C TYR A 33 20.61 -2.43 -6.20
N PHE A 34 21.79 -2.01 -5.77
CA PHE A 34 22.05 -0.59 -5.46
C PHE A 34 21.88 0.28 -6.69
N LEU A 35 22.41 -0.14 -7.85
CA LEU A 35 22.24 0.59 -9.11
C LEU A 35 20.77 0.71 -9.52
N ALA A 36 19.97 -0.36 -9.34
CA ALA A 36 18.54 -0.32 -9.60
C ALA A 36 17.81 0.66 -8.65
N ILE A 37 18.19 0.69 -7.37
CA ILE A 37 17.64 1.64 -6.40
C ILE A 37 18.06 3.08 -6.74
N LEU A 38 19.30 3.28 -7.19
CA LEU A 38 19.75 4.59 -7.62
C LEU A 38 18.93 5.14 -8.81
N ALA A 39 18.47 4.24 -9.72
CA ALA A 39 17.58 4.65 -10.78
C ALA A 39 16.23 5.20 -10.24
N HIS A 40 15.73 4.69 -9.12
CA HIS A 40 14.54 5.24 -8.47
C HIS A 40 14.76 6.65 -7.92
N LEU A 41 15.98 7.01 -7.48
CA LEU A 41 16.28 8.39 -7.07
C LEU A 41 16.15 9.37 -8.25
N LEU A 42 16.49 8.96 -9.47
CA LEU A 42 16.23 9.76 -10.66
C LEU A 42 14.75 9.98 -10.91
N LEU A 43 13.91 8.99 -10.62
CA LEU A 43 12.45 9.14 -10.76
C LEU A 43 11.89 10.24 -9.86
N VAL A 44 12.48 10.49 -8.68
CA VAL A 44 12.06 11.59 -7.80
C VAL A 44 12.09 12.94 -8.53
N PHE A 45 13.12 13.18 -9.35
CA PHE A 45 13.25 14.43 -10.12
C PHE A 45 12.47 14.40 -11.44
N LEU A 46 12.33 13.23 -12.06
CA LEU A 46 11.63 13.10 -13.33
C LEU A 46 10.13 13.17 -13.17
N THR A 47 9.58 12.65 -12.07
CA THR A 47 8.14 12.53 -11.88
C THR A 47 7.49 13.91 -11.75
N ASN A 48 7.98 14.75 -10.83
CA ASN A 48 7.44 16.08 -10.61
C ASN A 48 8.10 17.11 -11.53
N GLY A 49 7.32 17.75 -12.38
CA GLY A 49 7.74 18.83 -13.27
C GLY A 49 8.25 18.41 -14.64
N VAL A 50 8.64 17.13 -14.86
CA VAL A 50 9.06 16.60 -16.17
C VAL A 50 8.01 15.68 -16.76
N LEU A 51 7.62 14.62 -16.04
CA LEU A 51 6.61 13.67 -16.52
C LEU A 51 5.19 14.24 -16.37
N PHE A 52 4.94 14.94 -15.28
CA PHE A 52 3.67 15.68 -15.06
C PHE A 52 3.88 16.89 -14.15
N PRO A 53 3.03 17.92 -14.26
CA PRO A 53 3.04 19.06 -13.36
C PRO A 53 2.86 18.61 -11.91
N ALA A 54 3.53 19.27 -10.96
CA ALA A 54 3.39 18.93 -9.53
C ALA A 54 1.95 19.07 -9.02
N GLU A 55 1.17 19.99 -9.62
CA GLU A 55 -0.23 20.27 -9.36
C GLU A 55 -1.17 19.11 -9.74
N TYR A 56 -0.70 18.18 -10.58
CA TYR A 56 -1.45 16.97 -10.93
C TYR A 56 -1.77 16.10 -9.70
N MET A 57 -0.92 16.20 -8.66
CA MET A 57 -1.13 15.54 -7.37
C MET A 57 -1.12 16.58 -6.24
N PRO A 58 -2.19 17.33 -6.01
CA PRO A 58 -2.22 18.49 -5.09
C PRO A 58 -1.97 18.11 -3.63
N ASP A 59 -2.22 16.88 -3.24
CA ASP A 59 -1.93 16.39 -1.88
C ASP A 59 -0.47 16.53 -1.49
N GLN A 60 0.47 16.55 -2.45
CA GLN A 60 1.89 16.72 -2.19
C GLN A 60 2.19 18.02 -1.41
N PHE A 61 1.49 19.11 -1.78
CA PHE A 61 1.65 20.40 -1.13
C PHE A 61 1.10 20.40 0.30
N ARG A 62 0.05 19.62 0.56
CA ARG A 62 -0.53 19.48 1.91
C ARG A 62 0.44 18.76 2.85
N TYR A 63 1.09 17.68 2.37
CA TYR A 63 2.05 16.92 3.19
C TYR A 63 3.29 17.75 3.51
N ILE A 64 3.88 18.46 2.54
CA ILE A 64 5.07 19.28 2.81
C ILE A 64 4.74 20.44 3.74
N HIS A 65 3.60 21.12 3.55
CA HIS A 65 3.19 22.20 4.43
C HIS A 65 2.99 21.72 5.88
N SER A 66 2.32 20.60 6.09
CA SER A 66 2.15 20.02 7.41
C SER A 66 3.50 19.62 8.04
N ALA A 67 4.36 18.94 7.29
CA ALA A 67 5.62 18.45 7.79
C ALA A 67 6.63 19.57 8.11
N SER A 68 6.74 20.60 7.24
CA SER A 68 7.63 21.75 7.48
C SER A 68 7.16 22.57 8.69
N SER A 69 5.86 22.86 8.77
CA SER A 69 5.33 23.64 9.91
C SER A 69 5.57 22.96 11.25
N ILE A 70 5.42 21.63 11.35
CA ILE A 70 5.72 20.88 12.59
C ILE A 70 7.22 20.97 12.92
N ARG A 71 8.10 20.84 11.91
CA ARG A 71 9.55 20.92 12.13
C ARG A 71 9.99 22.34 12.51
N ASP A 72 9.45 23.37 11.86
CA ASP A 72 9.80 24.76 12.08
C ASP A 72 9.31 25.28 13.45
N SER A 73 8.20 24.72 13.98
CA SER A 73 7.72 24.98 15.33
C SER A 73 8.53 24.28 16.44
N GLY A 74 9.60 23.55 16.08
CA GLY A 74 10.38 22.77 17.05
C GLY A 74 9.65 21.56 17.61
N PHE A 75 8.75 20.97 16.80
CA PHE A 75 7.87 19.86 17.18
C PHE A 75 6.82 20.22 18.26
N ASP A 76 6.40 21.47 18.30
CA ASP A 76 5.33 21.89 19.15
C ASP A 76 4.00 21.23 18.68
N LEU A 77 3.45 20.36 19.52
CA LEU A 77 2.20 19.67 19.24
C LEU A 77 0.99 20.61 19.25
N SER A 78 1.07 21.79 19.89
CA SER A 78 0.00 22.79 19.82
C SER A 78 -0.13 23.36 18.41
N ALA A 79 0.99 23.64 17.74
CA ALA A 79 1.00 24.02 16.33
C ALA A 79 0.43 22.93 15.41
N TYR A 80 0.50 21.66 15.83
CA TYR A 80 -0.10 20.51 15.14
C TYR A 80 -1.63 20.50 15.26
N ILE A 81 -2.20 20.91 16.40
CA ILE A 81 -3.64 20.94 16.68
C ILE A 81 -4.31 22.17 16.06
N ASP A 82 -3.63 23.31 16.04
CA ASP A 82 -4.09 24.58 15.44
C ASP A 82 -4.15 24.58 13.91
N PHE A 83 -3.75 23.49 13.29
CA PHE A 83 -3.84 23.34 11.85
C PHE A 83 -5.30 23.21 11.42
N ASP A 84 -5.80 24.35 10.90
CA ASP A 84 -6.98 24.55 10.04
C ASP A 84 -8.02 23.42 10.15
N GLU A 85 -9.17 23.73 10.77
CA GLU A 85 -10.32 22.81 10.98
C GLU A 85 -10.77 22.11 9.68
N ASN A 86 -10.35 22.60 8.52
CA ASN A 86 -10.63 22.04 7.19
C ASN A 86 -9.61 21.00 6.70
N ARG A 87 -8.56 20.68 7.45
CA ARG A 87 -7.58 19.66 7.04
C ARG A 87 -7.93 18.31 7.59
N ALA A 88 -7.99 17.33 6.72
CA ALA A 88 -8.17 15.95 7.12
C ALA A 88 -7.06 15.54 8.10
N LEU A 89 -7.41 15.15 9.32
CA LEU A 89 -6.49 14.75 10.40
C LEU A 89 -5.41 13.74 9.93
N ASN A 90 -5.73 12.88 8.98
CA ASN A 90 -4.83 11.90 8.41
C ASN A 90 -3.66 12.53 7.59
N VAL A 91 -3.83 13.74 7.03
CA VAL A 91 -2.78 14.48 6.32
C VAL A 91 -1.80 15.06 7.33
N SER A 92 -2.31 15.68 8.39
CA SER A 92 -1.49 16.23 9.48
C SER A 92 -0.69 15.13 10.19
N ASN A 93 -1.32 13.99 10.47
CA ASN A 93 -0.64 12.82 11.04
C ASN A 93 0.50 12.29 10.14
N ALA A 94 0.28 12.22 8.82
CA ALA A 94 1.36 11.86 7.90
C ALA A 94 2.49 12.91 7.90
N GLY A 95 2.14 14.21 7.98
CA GLY A 95 3.10 15.29 8.14
C GLY A 95 3.98 15.13 9.39
N LEU A 96 3.40 14.71 10.52
CA LEU A 96 4.16 14.40 11.72
C LEU A 96 5.20 13.29 11.47
N PHE A 97 4.83 12.19 10.81
CA PHE A 97 5.78 11.13 10.48
C PHE A 97 6.89 11.63 9.57
N PHE A 98 6.59 12.44 8.56
CA PHE A 98 7.61 13.02 7.67
C PHE A 98 8.53 14.01 8.40
N SER A 99 8.00 14.82 9.33
CA SER A 99 8.80 15.79 10.09
C SER A 99 9.85 15.12 10.97
N LEU A 100 9.60 13.91 11.46
CA LEU A 100 10.53 13.12 12.27
C LEU A 100 11.65 12.47 11.45
N PHE A 101 11.56 12.46 10.13
CA PHE A 101 12.55 11.79 9.29
C PHE A 101 13.87 12.59 9.28
N PRO A 102 15.04 11.92 9.44
CA PRO A 102 16.32 12.59 9.57
C PRO A 102 16.89 13.04 8.21
N ILE A 103 16.21 13.95 7.51
CA ILE A 103 16.77 14.64 6.34
C ILE A 103 17.17 16.08 6.70
N PRO A 104 18.20 16.64 6.05
CA PRO A 104 18.70 17.98 6.38
C PRO A 104 17.66 19.09 6.23
N PHE A 105 16.92 19.09 5.13
CA PHE A 105 15.97 20.17 4.79
C PHE A 105 14.60 19.59 4.44
N LEU A 106 13.53 20.26 4.91
CA LEU A 106 12.14 19.84 4.66
C LEU A 106 11.35 21.02 4.09
N ASP A 107 11.79 21.53 2.92
CA ASP A 107 11.32 22.80 2.37
C ASP A 107 10.57 22.66 1.04
N SER A 108 10.50 21.45 0.47
CA SER A 108 9.92 21.21 -0.84
C SER A 108 9.22 19.86 -0.94
N ILE A 109 8.37 19.67 -1.95
CA ILE A 109 7.77 18.37 -2.26
C ILE A 109 8.83 17.30 -2.54
N TYR A 110 9.97 17.69 -3.13
CA TYR A 110 11.10 16.78 -3.37
C TYR A 110 11.72 16.25 -2.07
N SER A 111 11.70 17.05 -0.99
CA SER A 111 12.18 16.59 0.32
C SER A 111 11.38 15.36 0.81
N ILE A 112 10.04 15.39 0.72
CA ILE A 112 9.20 14.25 1.08
C ILE A 112 9.38 13.10 0.07
N SER A 113 9.52 13.39 -1.21
CA SER A 113 9.80 12.37 -2.23
C SER A 113 11.13 11.65 -1.94
N VAL A 114 12.16 12.37 -1.49
CA VAL A 114 13.42 11.76 -1.03
C VAL A 114 13.21 10.89 0.21
N ILE A 115 12.37 11.31 1.16
CA ILE A 115 11.99 10.45 2.31
C ILE A 115 11.31 9.17 1.82
N ASN A 116 10.37 9.27 0.88
CA ASN A 116 9.69 8.11 0.32
C ASN A 116 10.67 7.17 -0.41
N PHE A 117 11.63 7.72 -1.14
CA PHE A 117 12.72 6.95 -1.72
C PHE A 117 13.57 6.23 -0.65
N MET A 118 13.89 6.91 0.45
CA MET A 118 14.62 6.29 1.57
C MET A 118 13.80 5.16 2.19
N LEU A 119 12.51 5.36 2.42
CA LEU A 119 11.60 4.34 2.94
C LEU A 119 11.48 3.12 2.01
N PHE A 120 11.33 3.36 0.71
CA PHE A 120 11.36 2.31 -0.31
C PHE A 120 12.65 1.49 -0.22
N SER A 121 13.80 2.16 -0.11
CA SER A 121 15.12 1.52 -0.01
C SER A 121 15.29 0.74 1.30
N LEU A 122 14.84 1.29 2.42
CA LEU A 122 14.88 0.62 3.73
C LEU A 122 14.00 -0.64 3.77
N VAL A 123 12.81 -0.59 3.17
CA VAL A 123 11.96 -1.78 3.03
C VAL A 123 12.63 -2.83 2.15
N PHE A 124 13.26 -2.44 1.05
CA PHE A 124 14.04 -3.36 0.22
C PHE A 124 15.12 -4.08 1.05
N ILE A 125 15.95 -3.31 1.76
CA ILE A 125 17.03 -3.84 2.62
C ILE A 125 16.46 -4.79 3.67
N TYR A 126 15.39 -4.38 4.35
CA TYR A 126 14.72 -5.18 5.37
C TYR A 126 14.23 -6.52 4.81
N LEU A 127 13.48 -6.50 3.71
CA LEU A 127 12.92 -7.71 3.10
C LEU A 127 14.01 -8.62 2.51
N TYR A 128 15.06 -8.03 1.95
CA TYR A 128 16.23 -8.77 1.46
C TYR A 128 16.91 -9.52 2.61
N LYS A 129 17.19 -8.84 3.72
CA LYS A 129 17.82 -9.45 4.92
C LYS A 129 16.93 -10.50 5.58
N LYS A 130 15.61 -10.32 5.54
CA LYS A 130 14.63 -11.31 6.04
C LYS A 130 14.38 -12.44 5.05
N ARG A 131 15.09 -12.47 3.91
CA ARG A 131 14.94 -13.47 2.84
C ARG A 131 13.49 -13.58 2.31
N VAL A 132 12.75 -12.48 2.36
CA VAL A 132 11.45 -12.36 1.69
C VAL A 132 11.68 -12.15 0.20
N LEU A 133 12.63 -11.28 -0.14
CA LEU A 133 13.06 -11.06 -1.51
C LEU A 133 14.08 -12.12 -1.92
N THR A 134 13.70 -12.98 -2.85
CA THR A 134 14.52 -14.07 -3.39
C THR A 134 14.30 -14.21 -4.90
N GLY A 135 15.37 -14.40 -5.67
CA GLY A 135 15.26 -14.62 -7.11
C GLY A 135 14.45 -13.53 -7.83
N TYR A 136 13.34 -13.91 -8.47
CA TYR A 136 12.50 -13.00 -9.25
C TYR A 136 11.75 -11.98 -8.40
N SER A 137 11.47 -12.25 -7.11
CA SER A 137 10.76 -11.31 -6.26
C SER A 137 11.56 -10.03 -5.98
N ILE A 138 12.89 -10.08 -6.09
CA ILE A 138 13.75 -8.89 -6.00
C ILE A 138 13.42 -7.92 -7.14
N TRP A 139 13.38 -8.44 -8.36
CA TRP A 139 13.08 -7.62 -9.53
C TRP A 139 11.62 -7.19 -9.58
N LEU A 140 10.70 -8.04 -9.11
CA LEU A 140 9.30 -7.65 -8.94
C LEU A 140 9.18 -6.44 -8.01
N TYR A 141 9.89 -6.41 -6.88
CA TYR A 141 9.88 -5.25 -5.98
C TYR A 141 10.48 -4.01 -6.65
N LEU A 142 11.67 -4.15 -7.25
CA LEU A 142 12.41 -3.01 -7.82
C LEU A 142 11.75 -2.42 -9.08
N LEU A 143 11.03 -3.22 -9.85
CA LEU A 143 10.43 -2.81 -11.12
C LEU A 143 8.91 -2.69 -11.06
N PHE A 144 8.30 -2.75 -9.87
CA PHE A 144 6.84 -2.62 -9.73
C PHE A 144 6.42 -1.18 -10.05
N PRO A 145 5.68 -0.92 -11.17
CA PRO A 145 5.49 0.45 -11.67
C PRO A 145 4.81 1.36 -10.66
N SER A 146 3.72 0.91 -10.03
CA SER A 146 3.01 1.69 -9.03
C SER A 146 3.89 1.99 -7.79
N LEU A 147 4.70 1.03 -7.32
CA LEU A 147 5.62 1.28 -6.21
C LEU A 147 6.68 2.32 -6.60
N ALA A 148 7.23 2.22 -7.81
CA ALA A 148 8.20 3.16 -8.34
C ALA A 148 7.63 4.58 -8.42
N LEU A 149 6.41 4.73 -8.93
CA LEU A 149 5.71 6.00 -9.01
C LEU A 149 5.47 6.60 -7.62
N TYR A 150 4.82 5.85 -6.72
CA TYR A 150 4.44 6.39 -5.39
C TYR A 150 5.64 6.58 -4.45
N SER A 151 6.77 5.91 -4.69
CA SER A 151 8.02 6.20 -3.98
C SER A 151 8.75 7.45 -4.50
N ALA A 152 8.39 7.92 -5.70
CA ALA A 152 9.00 9.10 -6.32
C ALA A 152 8.24 10.39 -6.06
N ILE A 153 7.02 10.35 -5.54
CA ILE A 153 6.19 11.51 -5.24
C ILE A 153 6.01 11.72 -3.73
N ALA A 154 5.65 12.94 -3.34
CA ALA A 154 5.38 13.30 -1.94
C ALA A 154 3.99 12.79 -1.52
N SER A 155 3.87 11.49 -1.24
CA SER A 155 2.63 10.87 -0.81
C SER A 155 2.79 10.06 0.49
N ARG A 156 1.71 9.91 1.26
CA ARG A 156 1.70 9.06 2.46
C ARG A 156 1.62 7.56 2.15
N ASP A 157 1.40 7.18 0.89
CA ASP A 157 1.11 5.79 0.52
C ASP A 157 2.30 4.86 0.77
N ILE A 158 3.53 5.40 0.66
CA ILE A 158 4.73 4.64 1.04
C ILE A 158 4.81 4.43 2.56
N LEU A 159 4.42 5.39 3.39
CA LEU A 159 4.33 5.19 4.84
C LEU A 159 3.32 4.08 5.17
N VAL A 160 2.14 4.11 4.53
CA VAL A 160 1.13 3.05 4.67
C VAL A 160 1.70 1.70 4.26
N PHE A 161 2.37 1.62 3.11
CA PHE A 161 2.99 0.40 2.61
C PHE A 161 4.06 -0.14 3.59
N VAL A 162 4.92 0.72 4.14
CA VAL A 162 5.94 0.33 5.13
C VAL A 162 5.31 -0.32 6.36
N VAL A 163 4.29 0.33 6.93
CA VAL A 163 3.60 -0.20 8.11
C VAL A 163 2.91 -1.52 7.78
N MET A 164 2.20 -1.59 6.65
CA MET A 164 1.49 -2.82 6.23
C MET A 164 2.45 -3.99 6.01
N ILE A 165 3.57 -3.79 5.29
CA ILE A 165 4.47 -4.91 4.96
C ILE A 165 5.24 -5.43 6.16
N ILE A 166 5.64 -4.53 7.09
CA ILE A 166 6.32 -4.95 8.34
C ILE A 166 5.35 -5.71 9.25
N SER A 167 4.12 -5.21 9.39
CA SER A 167 3.06 -5.86 10.15
C SER A 167 2.71 -7.22 9.55
N PHE A 168 2.53 -7.28 8.22
CA PHE A 168 2.23 -8.52 7.51
C PHE A 168 3.36 -9.56 7.66
N TYR A 169 4.63 -9.13 7.61
CA TYR A 169 5.76 -10.02 7.85
C TYR A 169 5.70 -10.69 9.23
N GLN A 170 5.28 -9.98 10.29
CA GLN A 170 5.12 -10.57 11.61
C GLN A 170 3.96 -11.57 11.66
N ALA A 171 2.82 -11.25 11.02
CA ALA A 171 1.70 -12.19 10.89
C ALA A 171 2.12 -13.46 10.10
N TYR A 172 2.88 -13.30 9.02
CA TYR A 172 3.46 -14.39 8.23
C TYR A 172 4.36 -15.29 9.09
N ARG A 173 5.10 -14.71 10.05
CA ARG A 173 5.94 -15.45 11.02
C ARG A 173 5.15 -16.08 12.16
N GLY A 174 3.83 -15.89 12.22
CA GLY A 174 2.97 -16.37 13.30
C GLY A 174 2.87 -15.43 14.52
N ASN A 175 3.55 -14.28 14.49
CA ASN A 175 3.58 -13.32 15.60
C ASN A 175 2.38 -12.34 15.49
N THR A 176 1.16 -12.86 15.65
CA THR A 176 -0.08 -12.09 15.40
C THR A 176 -0.21 -10.84 16.27
N ILE A 177 0.13 -10.93 17.57
CA ILE A 177 0.04 -9.80 18.51
C ILE A 177 1.02 -8.69 18.10
N ILE A 178 2.27 -9.02 17.83
CA ILE A 178 3.27 -8.06 17.38
C ILE A 178 2.83 -7.43 16.05
N SER A 179 2.24 -8.21 15.17
CA SER A 179 1.70 -7.75 13.90
C SER A 179 0.62 -6.67 14.07
N ILE A 180 -0.30 -6.87 15.03
CA ILE A 180 -1.35 -5.88 15.35
C ILE A 180 -0.74 -4.61 15.93
N ILE A 181 0.19 -4.75 16.89
CA ILE A 181 0.87 -3.60 17.50
C ILE A 181 1.59 -2.76 16.44
N LEU A 182 2.32 -3.41 15.52
CA LEU A 182 3.02 -2.72 14.44
C LEU A 182 2.08 -2.10 13.40
N ALA A 183 0.83 -2.56 13.31
CA ALA A 183 -0.17 -1.96 12.43
C ALA A 183 -0.85 -0.73 13.03
N THR A 184 -0.72 -0.47 14.34
CA THR A 184 -1.42 0.67 15.01
C THR A 184 -1.12 2.05 14.40
N PRO A 185 0.08 2.36 13.84
CA PRO A 185 0.28 3.64 13.17
C PRO A 185 -0.69 3.88 12.00
N LEU A 186 -1.26 2.81 11.40
CA LEU A 186 -2.29 2.97 10.37
C LEU A 186 -3.55 3.68 10.90
N LEU A 187 -3.89 3.57 12.20
CA LEU A 187 -5.01 4.29 12.78
C LEU A 187 -4.87 5.81 12.62
N LEU A 188 -3.64 6.30 12.66
CA LEU A 188 -3.34 7.72 12.52
C LEU A 188 -3.26 8.15 11.05
N ILE A 189 -2.62 7.32 10.19
CA ILE A 189 -2.32 7.68 8.80
C ILE A 189 -3.47 7.30 7.87
N LYS A 190 -4.07 6.12 8.07
CA LYS A 190 -5.11 5.54 7.19
C LYS A 190 -5.90 4.45 7.92
N ALA A 191 -6.79 4.86 8.81
CA ALA A 191 -7.54 3.98 9.72
C ALA A 191 -8.27 2.83 9.02
N GLN A 192 -8.80 3.07 7.79
CA GLN A 192 -9.44 2.02 7.01
C GLN A 192 -8.50 0.82 6.75
N ASN A 193 -7.20 1.06 6.49
CA ASN A 193 -6.25 -0.03 6.27
C ASN A 193 -6.02 -0.86 7.53
N PHE A 194 -6.05 -0.24 8.70
CA PHE A 194 -5.96 -0.95 9.98
C PHE A 194 -7.16 -1.87 10.18
N ILE A 195 -8.38 -1.36 9.94
CA ILE A 195 -9.62 -2.15 10.07
C ILE A 195 -9.60 -3.32 9.11
N ILE A 196 -9.29 -3.08 7.83
CA ILE A 196 -9.21 -4.15 6.81
C ILE A 196 -8.16 -5.19 7.21
N TYR A 197 -7.03 -4.74 7.73
CA TYR A 197 -5.97 -5.63 8.21
C TYR A 197 -6.45 -6.52 9.35
N LEU A 198 -7.14 -5.97 10.36
CA LEU A 198 -7.71 -6.75 11.46
C LEU A 198 -8.74 -7.77 10.98
N VAL A 199 -9.64 -7.37 10.06
CA VAL A 199 -10.62 -8.29 9.44
C VAL A 199 -9.90 -9.44 8.74
N SER A 200 -8.83 -9.13 8.01
CA SER A 200 -8.02 -10.15 7.32
C SER A 200 -7.35 -11.12 8.29
N LEU A 201 -6.83 -10.62 9.41
CA LEU A 201 -6.21 -11.46 10.45
C LEU A 201 -7.24 -12.34 11.17
N MET A 202 -8.41 -11.78 11.49
CA MET A 202 -9.51 -12.56 12.11
C MET A 202 -9.95 -13.69 11.19
N ALA A 203 -10.18 -13.41 9.90
CA ALA A 203 -10.52 -14.42 8.91
C ALA A 203 -9.44 -15.51 8.82
N TYR A 204 -8.16 -15.12 8.80
CA TYR A 204 -7.05 -16.06 8.81
C TYR A 204 -7.05 -16.96 10.05
N LEU A 205 -7.21 -16.40 11.26
CA LEU A 205 -7.20 -17.18 12.50
C LEU A 205 -8.35 -18.21 12.56
N VAL A 206 -9.54 -17.81 12.09
CA VAL A 206 -10.68 -18.71 11.97
C VAL A 206 -10.39 -19.84 10.97
N LEU A 207 -9.90 -19.51 9.78
CA LEU A 207 -9.59 -20.50 8.75
C LEU A 207 -8.48 -21.46 9.19
N LYS A 208 -7.45 -20.96 9.86
CA LYS A 208 -6.35 -21.75 10.41
C LYS A 208 -6.83 -22.75 11.45
N LYS A 209 -7.73 -22.34 12.36
CA LYS A 209 -8.25 -23.22 13.43
C LYS A 209 -8.98 -24.42 12.88
N TYR A 210 -9.63 -24.30 11.71
CA TYR A 210 -10.48 -25.34 11.13
C TYR A 210 -9.90 -25.96 9.85
N HIS A 211 -8.63 -25.84 9.63
CA HIS A 211 -7.88 -26.25 8.43
C HIS A 211 -8.18 -27.69 7.96
N HIS A 212 -8.36 -28.66 8.87
CA HIS A 212 -8.65 -30.05 8.49
C HIS A 212 -10.12 -30.34 8.14
N LYS A 213 -11.02 -29.35 8.25
CA LYS A 213 -12.45 -29.52 8.05
C LYS A 213 -12.96 -28.59 6.92
N GLN A 214 -12.66 -28.94 5.66
CA GLN A 214 -12.98 -28.10 4.49
C GLN A 214 -14.43 -27.61 4.46
N PHE A 215 -15.39 -28.48 4.78
CA PHE A 215 -16.82 -28.11 4.84
C PHE A 215 -17.09 -27.11 5.97
N LEU A 216 -16.49 -27.28 7.14
CA LEU A 216 -16.63 -26.36 8.26
C LEU A 216 -15.94 -25.03 7.96
N GLN A 217 -14.81 -25.03 7.25
CA GLN A 217 -14.15 -23.78 6.79
C GLN A 217 -15.07 -22.99 5.86
N PHE A 218 -15.74 -23.66 4.93
CA PHE A 218 -16.69 -23.03 4.04
C PHE A 218 -17.87 -22.41 4.82
N ILE A 219 -18.45 -23.15 5.79
CA ILE A 219 -19.52 -22.63 6.66
C ILE A 219 -19.03 -21.45 7.49
N LEU A 220 -17.82 -21.54 8.05
CA LEU A 220 -17.24 -20.45 8.86
C LEU A 220 -16.89 -19.22 8.03
N MET A 221 -16.45 -19.39 6.79
CA MET A 221 -16.27 -18.28 5.86
C MET A 221 -17.62 -17.61 5.55
N LEU A 222 -18.65 -18.40 5.28
CA LEU A 222 -20.01 -17.87 5.07
C LEU A 222 -20.56 -17.21 6.34
N GLY A 223 -20.36 -17.84 7.51
CA GLY A 223 -20.77 -17.28 8.81
C GLY A 223 -20.02 -16.00 9.15
N PHE A 224 -18.72 -15.94 8.89
CA PHE A 224 -17.92 -14.72 9.07
C PHE A 224 -18.34 -13.62 8.09
N ALA A 225 -18.51 -13.95 6.82
CA ALA A 225 -19.03 -13.01 5.82
C ALA A 225 -20.42 -12.51 6.20
N PHE A 226 -21.30 -13.42 6.67
CA PHE A 226 -22.63 -13.09 7.16
C PHE A 226 -22.59 -12.22 8.44
N SER A 227 -21.68 -12.50 9.37
CA SER A 227 -21.51 -11.69 10.60
C SER A 227 -20.96 -10.30 10.28
N CYS A 228 -19.98 -10.20 9.38
CA CYS A 228 -19.52 -8.92 8.86
C CYS A 228 -20.65 -8.16 8.17
N LEU A 229 -21.47 -8.87 7.42
CA LEU A 229 -22.65 -8.33 6.77
C LEU A 229 -23.68 -7.82 7.78
N VAL A 230 -24.06 -8.63 8.77
CA VAL A 230 -25.01 -8.23 9.83
C VAL A 230 -24.46 -7.03 10.59
N PHE A 231 -23.15 -7.01 10.90
CA PHE A 231 -22.49 -5.85 11.52
C PHE A 231 -22.60 -4.61 10.63
N LEU A 232 -22.30 -4.74 9.34
CA LEU A 232 -22.46 -3.64 8.37
C LEU A 232 -23.94 -3.18 8.31
N LEU A 233 -24.89 -4.11 8.23
CA LEU A 233 -26.32 -3.82 8.17
C LEU A 233 -26.86 -3.13 9.43
N THR A 234 -26.31 -3.46 10.59
CA THR A 234 -26.80 -2.92 11.87
C THR A 234 -26.12 -1.63 12.30
N PHE A 235 -24.83 -1.47 11.97
CA PHE A 235 -24.00 -0.35 12.47
C PHE A 235 -23.62 0.66 11.38
N ILE A 236 -23.63 0.30 10.11
CA ILE A 236 -23.34 1.21 9.00
C ILE A 236 -24.63 1.47 8.23
N GLN A 237 -25.16 2.66 8.33
CA GLN A 237 -26.24 3.12 7.47
C GLN A 237 -25.72 3.26 6.04
N ILE A 238 -26.53 2.94 5.04
CA ILE A 238 -26.17 3.11 3.62
C ILE A 238 -25.79 4.56 3.34
N ASP A 239 -26.45 5.51 4.01
CA ASP A 239 -26.13 6.93 3.90
C ASP A 239 -24.71 7.27 4.35
N ALA A 240 -24.24 6.67 5.45
CA ALA A 240 -22.85 6.85 5.90
C ALA A 240 -21.85 6.30 4.88
N LEU A 241 -22.15 5.17 4.24
CA LEU A 241 -21.33 4.62 3.17
C LEU A 241 -21.36 5.52 1.92
N ASN A 242 -22.53 6.05 1.57
CA ASN A 242 -22.68 7.02 0.49
C ASN A 242 -21.90 8.30 0.74
N ILE A 243 -21.89 8.82 1.98
CA ILE A 243 -21.08 9.99 2.35
C ILE A 243 -19.58 9.73 2.09
N VAL A 244 -19.06 8.57 2.52
CA VAL A 244 -17.66 8.21 2.30
C VAL A 244 -17.35 8.08 0.80
N ARG A 245 -18.22 7.40 0.03
CA ARG A 245 -18.06 7.23 -1.41
C ARG A 245 -18.14 8.57 -2.14
N MET A 246 -19.10 9.42 -1.79
CA MET A 246 -19.28 10.74 -2.37
C MET A 246 -18.08 11.64 -2.10
N ASN A 247 -17.57 11.67 -0.88
CA ASN A 247 -16.39 12.46 -0.54
C ASN A 247 -15.17 12.00 -1.36
N MET A 248 -14.94 10.69 -1.51
CA MET A 248 -13.87 10.19 -2.36
C MET A 248 -14.09 10.54 -3.84
N PHE A 249 -15.32 10.45 -4.34
CA PHE A 249 -15.63 10.81 -5.70
C PHE A 249 -15.38 12.30 -6.00
N LEU A 250 -15.74 13.18 -5.06
CA LEU A 250 -15.50 14.63 -5.18
C LEU A 250 -14.02 15.00 -5.02
N GLU A 251 -13.30 14.35 -4.10
CA GLU A 251 -11.85 14.53 -3.95
C GLU A 251 -11.09 14.16 -5.23
N ASP A 252 -11.62 13.23 -6.01
CA ASP A 252 -11.09 12.77 -7.29
C ASP A 252 -11.53 13.63 -8.49
N GLY A 253 -12.21 14.76 -8.26
CA GLY A 253 -12.66 15.69 -9.29
C GLY A 253 -14.01 15.35 -9.92
N GLY A 254 -14.77 14.44 -9.34
CA GLY A 254 -16.12 14.12 -9.77
C GLY A 254 -17.11 15.27 -9.48
N ILE A 255 -18.18 15.34 -10.25
CA ILE A 255 -19.25 16.34 -10.09
C ILE A 255 -20.42 15.70 -9.35
N VAL A 256 -21.02 16.41 -8.39
CA VAL A 256 -22.13 15.89 -7.54
C VAL A 256 -23.27 15.28 -8.36
N SER A 257 -23.60 15.89 -9.52
CA SER A 257 -24.65 15.41 -10.41
C SER A 257 -24.37 14.06 -11.09
N GLU A 258 -23.11 13.65 -11.14
CA GLU A 258 -22.68 12.38 -11.73
C GLU A 258 -22.52 11.27 -10.69
N TYR A 259 -22.62 11.62 -9.42
CA TYR A 259 -22.51 10.64 -8.34
C TYR A 259 -23.71 9.70 -8.31
N ASN A 260 -23.42 8.40 -8.32
CA ASN A 260 -24.45 7.35 -8.27
C ASN A 260 -24.48 6.73 -6.86
N PRO A 261 -25.46 7.11 -6.00
CA PRO A 261 -25.56 6.60 -4.65
C PRO A 261 -26.01 5.13 -4.63
N LEU A 262 -25.67 4.44 -3.56
CA LEU A 262 -26.23 3.13 -3.25
C LEU A 262 -27.61 3.34 -2.63
N ASN A 263 -28.65 2.76 -3.22
CA ASN A 263 -30.03 2.94 -2.77
C ASN A 263 -30.51 1.77 -1.90
N SER A 264 -29.82 0.65 -1.98
CA SER A 264 -30.22 -0.59 -1.31
C SER A 264 -29.02 -1.44 -0.94
N TRP A 265 -29.23 -2.38 -0.01
CA TRP A 265 -28.21 -3.39 0.31
C TRP A 265 -27.89 -4.32 -0.86
N GLN A 266 -28.84 -4.49 -1.78
CA GLN A 266 -28.58 -5.24 -3.02
C GLN A 266 -27.52 -4.52 -3.86
N ASP A 267 -27.55 -3.19 -3.91
CA ASP A 267 -26.50 -2.40 -4.57
C ASP A 267 -25.15 -2.58 -3.89
N VAL A 268 -25.12 -2.54 -2.55
CA VAL A 268 -23.88 -2.75 -1.79
C VAL A 268 -23.24 -4.09 -2.15
N PHE A 269 -24.05 -5.16 -2.24
CA PHE A 269 -23.55 -6.49 -2.64
C PHE A 269 -23.09 -6.53 -4.08
N ARG A 270 -23.90 -6.00 -4.98
CA ARG A 270 -23.59 -5.96 -6.40
C ARG A 270 -22.29 -5.20 -6.65
N TYR A 271 -22.15 -3.99 -6.08
CA TYR A 271 -20.96 -3.17 -6.23
C TYR A 271 -19.76 -3.74 -5.47
N GLY A 272 -19.96 -4.34 -4.30
CA GLY A 272 -18.90 -5.03 -3.58
C GLY A 272 -18.32 -6.21 -4.36
N PHE A 273 -19.18 -7.05 -4.95
CA PHE A 273 -18.74 -8.18 -5.75
C PHE A 273 -18.09 -7.76 -7.07
N THR A 274 -18.74 -6.87 -7.83
CA THR A 274 -18.17 -6.34 -9.07
C THR A 274 -16.91 -5.52 -8.79
N GLY A 275 -16.89 -4.79 -7.67
CA GLY A 275 -15.75 -3.99 -7.22
C GLY A 275 -14.48 -4.81 -6.99
N ILE A 276 -14.58 -6.08 -6.56
CA ILE A 276 -13.42 -6.96 -6.47
C ILE A 276 -12.74 -7.10 -7.84
N PHE A 277 -13.50 -7.36 -8.89
CA PHE A 277 -12.96 -7.48 -10.25
C PHE A 277 -12.43 -6.14 -10.76
N TYR A 278 -13.16 -5.06 -10.52
CA TYR A 278 -12.70 -3.71 -10.87
C TYR A 278 -11.38 -3.35 -10.16
N THR A 279 -11.20 -3.76 -8.90
CA THR A 279 -9.95 -3.52 -8.17
C THR A 279 -8.73 -4.10 -8.89
N PHE A 280 -8.88 -5.26 -9.52
CA PHE A 280 -7.76 -5.90 -10.22
C PHE A 280 -7.60 -5.44 -11.68
N LEU A 281 -8.68 -5.11 -12.37
CA LEU A 281 -8.68 -4.92 -13.83
C LEU A 281 -8.85 -3.45 -14.28
N TYR A 282 -9.33 -2.57 -13.38
CA TYR A 282 -9.63 -1.18 -13.74
C TYR A 282 -8.37 -0.30 -13.84
N PRO A 283 -8.20 0.54 -14.91
CA PRO A 283 -9.14 0.82 -15.99
C PRO A 283 -9.28 -0.35 -16.98
N LEU A 284 -10.49 -0.49 -17.54
CA LEU A 284 -10.75 -1.45 -18.61
C LEU A 284 -10.27 -0.89 -19.97
N PRO A 285 -10.07 -1.72 -21.01
CA PRO A 285 -9.48 -1.26 -22.28
C PRO A 285 -10.20 -0.07 -22.91
N TRP A 286 -11.53 -0.03 -22.81
CA TRP A 286 -12.37 1.04 -23.36
C TRP A 286 -12.48 2.29 -22.48
N GLU A 287 -11.90 2.28 -21.29
CA GLU A 287 -11.85 3.41 -20.35
C GLU A 287 -10.49 4.11 -20.35
N VAL A 288 -9.54 3.61 -21.15
CA VAL A 288 -8.20 4.16 -21.26
C VAL A 288 -8.21 5.41 -22.12
N ASN A 289 -8.00 6.59 -21.48
CA ASN A 289 -8.01 7.88 -22.14
C ASN A 289 -6.65 8.60 -22.17
N GLY A 290 -5.59 7.95 -21.64
CA GLY A 290 -4.26 8.58 -21.59
C GLY A 290 -3.11 7.59 -21.32
N PRO A 291 -1.85 8.05 -21.53
CA PRO A 291 -0.66 7.19 -21.41
C PRO A 291 -0.50 6.52 -20.02
N LEU A 292 -0.78 7.26 -18.95
CA LEU A 292 -0.68 6.71 -17.58
C LEU A 292 -1.72 5.61 -17.34
N GLN A 293 -2.94 5.79 -17.85
CA GLN A 293 -3.98 4.76 -17.76
C GLN A 293 -3.64 3.54 -18.59
N LEU A 294 -2.98 3.73 -19.74
CA LEU A 294 -2.51 2.63 -20.58
C LEU A 294 -1.44 1.79 -19.85
N ILE A 295 -0.47 2.45 -19.22
CA ILE A 295 0.55 1.77 -18.40
C ILE A 295 -0.12 0.99 -17.26
N GLN A 296 -1.07 1.61 -16.57
CA GLN A 296 -1.82 0.99 -15.48
C GLN A 296 -2.66 -0.20 -15.96
N PHE A 297 -3.29 -0.11 -17.12
CA PHE A 297 -4.03 -1.21 -17.73
C PHE A 297 -3.14 -2.44 -17.95
N PHE A 298 -1.96 -2.25 -18.57
CA PHE A 298 -1.02 -3.35 -18.78
C PHE A 298 -0.46 -3.90 -17.45
N GLU A 299 -0.12 -3.03 -16.52
CA GLU A 299 0.28 -3.43 -15.16
C GLU A 299 -0.79 -4.34 -14.53
N ASN A 300 -2.05 -3.95 -14.60
CA ASN A 300 -3.17 -4.68 -14.02
C ASN A 300 -3.35 -6.06 -14.64
N ILE A 301 -3.30 -6.18 -15.98
CA ILE A 301 -3.42 -7.47 -16.66
C ILE A 301 -2.28 -8.40 -16.24
N ILE A 302 -1.05 -7.92 -16.29
CA ILE A 302 0.12 -8.71 -15.91
C ILE A 302 0.00 -9.18 -14.46
N ILE A 303 -0.34 -8.27 -13.54
CA ILE A 303 -0.52 -8.57 -12.13
C ILE A 303 -1.64 -9.58 -11.93
N PHE A 304 -2.79 -9.41 -12.58
CA PHE A 304 -3.92 -10.31 -12.46
C PHE A 304 -3.55 -11.74 -12.90
N VAL A 305 -2.86 -11.89 -14.03
CA VAL A 305 -2.36 -13.18 -14.52
C VAL A 305 -1.41 -13.82 -13.50
N ILE A 306 -0.51 -13.03 -12.92
CA ILE A 306 0.43 -13.52 -11.89
C ILE A 306 -0.34 -13.95 -10.63
N ILE A 307 -1.32 -13.16 -10.17
CA ILE A 307 -2.15 -13.51 -9.00
C ILE A 307 -2.89 -14.83 -9.25
N VAL A 308 -3.53 -15.01 -10.41
CA VAL A 308 -4.23 -16.25 -10.75
C VAL A 308 -3.26 -17.44 -10.77
N TRP A 309 -2.09 -17.26 -11.37
CA TRP A 309 -1.08 -18.30 -11.45
C TRP A 309 -0.53 -18.70 -10.07
N LEU A 310 -0.19 -17.71 -9.22
CA LEU A 310 0.24 -17.95 -7.85
C LEU A 310 -0.86 -18.60 -7.03
N SER A 311 -2.10 -18.14 -7.13
CA SER A 311 -3.26 -18.67 -6.40
C SER A 311 -3.49 -20.16 -6.71
N LYS A 312 -3.40 -20.56 -7.98
CA LYS A 312 -3.50 -21.98 -8.38
C LYS A 312 -2.43 -22.86 -7.73
N ARG A 313 -1.24 -22.32 -7.47
CA ARG A 313 -0.15 -23.04 -6.79
C ARG A 313 -0.34 -23.04 -5.28
N LEU A 314 -0.71 -21.90 -4.69
CA LEU A 314 -0.92 -21.76 -3.25
C LEU A 314 -2.05 -22.67 -2.73
N ILE A 315 -3.14 -22.81 -3.47
CA ILE A 315 -4.29 -23.67 -3.08
C ILE A 315 -3.83 -25.11 -2.86
N LYS A 316 -2.87 -25.59 -3.65
CA LYS A 316 -2.34 -26.96 -3.56
C LYS A 316 -1.39 -27.18 -2.37
N LEU A 317 -0.94 -26.13 -1.70
CA LEU A 317 -0.04 -26.25 -0.55
C LEU A 317 -0.82 -26.69 0.69
N ASP A 318 -0.21 -27.58 1.47
CA ASP A 318 -0.66 -27.89 2.82
C ASP A 318 0.04 -26.95 3.84
N ASN A 319 -0.34 -25.68 3.79
CA ASN A 319 0.24 -24.63 4.63
C ASN A 319 -0.80 -23.56 4.96
N ASP A 320 -1.02 -23.31 6.23
CA ASP A 320 -2.04 -22.39 6.73
C ASP A 320 -1.81 -20.93 6.34
N VAL A 321 -0.56 -20.56 6.06
CA VAL A 321 -0.22 -19.17 5.68
C VAL A 321 -0.91 -18.76 4.37
N LYS A 322 -1.30 -19.71 3.51
CA LYS A 322 -2.11 -19.42 2.32
C LYS A 322 -3.42 -18.70 2.69
N TYR A 323 -4.04 -19.05 3.80
CA TYR A 323 -5.28 -18.41 4.25
C TYR A 323 -5.06 -16.96 4.66
N LEU A 324 -3.89 -16.62 5.26
CA LEU A 324 -3.51 -15.24 5.53
C LEU A 324 -3.38 -14.43 4.24
N LEU A 325 -2.72 -15.00 3.22
CA LEU A 325 -2.55 -14.35 1.92
C LEU A 325 -3.88 -14.08 1.24
N PHE A 326 -4.76 -15.09 1.17
CA PHE A 326 -6.06 -14.93 0.52
C PHE A 326 -7.00 -14.01 1.29
N SER A 327 -7.10 -14.15 2.61
CA SER A 327 -7.95 -13.26 3.42
C SER A 327 -7.50 -11.80 3.29
N TYR A 328 -6.18 -11.56 3.28
CA TYR A 328 -5.62 -10.24 3.11
C TYR A 328 -5.94 -9.64 1.73
N LEU A 329 -5.72 -10.39 0.65
CA LEU A 329 -5.98 -9.94 -0.71
C LEU A 329 -7.47 -9.66 -0.95
N ILE A 330 -8.35 -10.59 -0.54
CA ILE A 330 -9.79 -10.51 -0.80
C ILE A 330 -10.43 -9.39 0.03
N SER A 331 -10.09 -9.28 1.32
CA SER A 331 -10.67 -8.22 2.18
C SER A 331 -10.33 -6.83 1.66
N HIS A 332 -9.08 -6.60 1.23
CA HIS A 332 -8.69 -5.31 0.66
C HIS A 332 -9.40 -5.05 -0.68
N ALA A 333 -9.42 -6.04 -1.58
CA ALA A 333 -10.06 -5.89 -2.88
C ALA A 333 -11.58 -5.62 -2.76
N ALA A 334 -12.27 -6.32 -1.84
CA ALA A 334 -13.70 -6.14 -1.63
C ALA A 334 -14.03 -4.74 -1.08
N ILE A 335 -13.31 -4.28 -0.06
CA ILE A 335 -13.61 -3.00 0.58
C ILE A 335 -13.22 -1.83 -0.32
N TYR A 336 -12.05 -1.87 -0.94
CA TYR A 336 -11.64 -0.81 -1.86
C TYR A 336 -12.51 -0.78 -3.12
N GLY A 337 -12.84 -1.94 -3.67
CA GLY A 337 -13.73 -2.02 -4.83
C GLY A 337 -15.15 -1.51 -4.56
N LEU A 338 -15.62 -1.59 -3.29
CA LEU A 338 -16.91 -1.05 -2.90
C LEU A 338 -16.89 0.49 -2.77
N VAL A 339 -15.78 1.04 -2.25
CA VAL A 339 -15.71 2.45 -1.81
C VAL A 339 -15.15 3.35 -2.90
N ILE A 340 -14.19 2.88 -3.70
CA ILE A 340 -13.45 3.72 -4.64
C ILE A 340 -14.04 3.57 -6.04
N SER A 341 -14.43 4.71 -6.63
CA SER A 341 -14.99 4.79 -7.97
C SER A 341 -13.99 5.27 -9.04
N ASN A 342 -12.87 5.88 -8.64
CA ASN A 342 -11.87 6.45 -9.54
C ASN A 342 -10.65 5.51 -9.66
N TYR A 343 -10.18 5.32 -10.91
CA TYR A 343 -9.04 4.46 -11.21
C TYR A 343 -7.72 4.97 -10.61
N GLY A 344 -7.50 6.28 -10.56
CA GLY A 344 -6.26 6.87 -10.02
C GLY A 344 -6.11 6.57 -8.53
N THR A 345 -7.15 6.84 -7.77
CA THR A 345 -7.22 6.53 -6.34
C THR A 345 -7.18 5.03 -6.08
N LEU A 346 -7.85 4.22 -6.92
CA LEU A 346 -7.80 2.77 -6.80
C LEU A 346 -6.40 2.23 -7.04
N ALA A 347 -5.66 2.72 -8.06
CA ALA A 347 -4.27 2.34 -8.29
C ALA A 347 -3.37 2.64 -7.10
N ARG A 348 -3.54 3.84 -6.52
CA ARG A 348 -2.83 4.32 -5.34
C ARG A 348 -3.04 3.44 -4.11
N TYR A 349 -4.23 2.89 -3.94
CA TYR A 349 -4.54 2.09 -2.75
C TYR A 349 -4.25 0.61 -2.94
N LYS A 350 -4.43 0.08 -4.15
CA LYS A 350 -4.26 -1.36 -4.40
C LYS A 350 -2.82 -1.83 -4.47
N PHE A 351 -1.86 -0.99 -4.89
CA PHE A 351 -0.49 -1.47 -5.10
C PHE A 351 0.11 -2.08 -3.83
N SER A 352 -0.16 -1.50 -2.66
CA SER A 352 0.41 -1.93 -1.40
C SER A 352 -0.01 -3.36 -1.03
N PHE A 353 -1.30 -3.67 -1.06
CA PHE A 353 -1.77 -5.00 -0.68
C PHE A 353 -1.51 -6.05 -1.76
N ILE A 354 -1.56 -5.65 -3.03
CA ILE A 354 -1.22 -6.55 -4.15
C ILE A 354 0.26 -6.94 -4.07
N LEU A 355 1.15 -5.97 -3.91
CA LEU A 355 2.58 -6.25 -3.84
C LEU A 355 2.93 -7.11 -2.62
N ILE A 356 2.32 -6.85 -1.45
CA ILE A 356 2.48 -7.71 -0.27
C ILE A 356 2.05 -9.14 -0.59
N PHE A 357 0.87 -9.33 -1.18
CA PHE A 357 0.41 -10.67 -1.58
C PHE A 357 1.42 -11.35 -2.52
N LEU A 358 1.86 -10.67 -3.58
CA LEU A 358 2.79 -11.24 -4.58
C LEU A 358 4.11 -11.67 -3.94
N LEU A 359 4.73 -10.79 -3.14
CA LEU A 359 6.03 -11.06 -2.52
C LEU A 359 5.96 -12.24 -1.55
N PHE A 360 4.93 -12.29 -0.69
CA PHE A 360 4.81 -13.36 0.29
C PHE A 360 4.26 -14.66 -0.29
N ALA A 361 3.48 -14.61 -1.37
CA ALA A 361 3.09 -15.79 -2.13
C ALA A 361 4.31 -16.47 -2.79
N ILE A 362 5.18 -15.68 -3.45
CA ILE A 362 6.44 -16.20 -4.02
C ILE A 362 7.33 -16.77 -2.91
N LYS A 363 7.46 -16.06 -1.80
CA LYS A 363 8.23 -16.51 -0.63
C LYS A 363 7.73 -17.84 -0.10
N LEU A 364 6.42 -18.00 0.08
CA LEU A 364 5.83 -19.23 0.58
C LEU A 364 6.09 -20.41 -0.37
N LEU A 365 5.91 -20.22 -1.67
CA LEU A 365 6.20 -21.25 -2.68
C LEU A 365 7.68 -21.62 -2.70
N TYR A 366 8.57 -20.65 -2.56
CA TYR A 366 10.01 -20.90 -2.48
C TYR A 366 10.41 -21.71 -1.24
N ASP A 367 9.86 -21.36 -0.07
CA ASP A 367 10.13 -22.08 1.17
C ASP A 367 9.65 -23.53 1.14
N GLU A 368 8.46 -23.77 0.55
CA GLU A 368 7.94 -25.13 0.39
C GLU A 368 8.77 -25.97 -0.62
N ALA A 369 9.23 -25.35 -1.71
CA ALA A 369 10.13 -26.02 -2.64
C ALA A 369 11.46 -26.44 -2.00
N LEU A 370 12.04 -25.59 -1.14
CA LEU A 370 13.25 -25.93 -0.39
C LEU A 370 13.03 -27.10 0.56
N LYS A 371 11.91 -27.15 1.28
CA LYS A 371 11.57 -28.28 2.18
C LYS A 371 11.48 -29.60 1.42
N LEU A 372 10.87 -29.60 0.22
CA LEU A 372 10.75 -30.79 -0.61
C LEU A 372 12.11 -31.30 -1.08
N ASN A 373 13.00 -30.39 -1.54
CA ASN A 373 14.35 -30.76 -1.97
C ASN A 373 15.19 -31.37 -0.83
N HIS A 374 15.03 -30.89 0.41
CA HIS A 374 15.71 -31.46 1.58
C HIS A 374 15.14 -32.83 1.98
N ARG A 375 13.87 -33.13 1.72
CA ARG A 375 13.25 -34.44 2.02
C ARG A 375 13.57 -35.50 0.96
N GLY A 376 13.86 -35.09 -0.27
CA GLY A 376 14.19 -36.03 -1.37
C GLY A 376 15.65 -36.51 -1.39
N ASN A 377 16.51 -35.96 -0.54
CA ASN A 377 17.92 -36.33 -0.47
C ASN A 377 18.20 -37.33 0.71
N PHE A 378 17.20 -37.93 1.29
CA PHE A 378 17.24 -39.06 2.21
C PHE A 378 16.49 -40.25 1.61
#